data_48023cacca91a2648c3318ac29777dd3
#
_entry.id   48023cacca91a2648c3318ac29777dd3
#
_cell.length_a   1.000
_cell.length_b   1.000
_cell.length_c   1.000
_cell.angle_alpha   90.00
_cell.angle_beta   90.00
_cell.angle_gamma   90.00
#
_symmetry.space_group_name_H-M   'P 1'
#
loop_
_entity.id
_entity.type
_entity.pdbx_description
1 polymer ?
#
loop_
_entity_poly.entity_id
_entity_poly.type
_entity_poly.pdbx_seq_one_letter_code
_entity_poly.pdbx_strand_id
1 'polypeptide(L)'
;MPSYRSRTTTHGRNMAGARGLWRATGMKDEDFGKPIIAIANSFTQFVPGHVHLKDLGQLVAREIEAAGGVAKEFNTIAVDDGIAMGHDGMLYSLPSRELIADSVEYMVNAHCADALVCISNCDKITPGMLMAAMRLNIPTVFVSGGPMEAGKVVVKGKQRALDLVDAMVVAADDSYTDEEVKVIERSACPTCGSCSGMFTANSMNCLTEALGLSLPGNGSTLATHADREALFREAGRVVVDLARRWYEQDDVTATPRGIATFGAFENAMSLDIAMGGSTNTVLHLLAAAQEAEVNFTMSDIDRLSRRVPCLCKVAPAKNDVHMEDVHRAGGIMSILGELERAGLIDTSLPTVHAKTLADALDRWDITRTTSEKVREFYRAAPGGVPTQVAFSQSARWEELDTDRETGVIRSASHPFSKDGGLAVLFGNLAPEGCIVKTAGVDESILTFRGTARVFESQDAAVSGILGNQVKAGEIVIVRYEGPKGGPGMQEMLYPTSYLKSKGLGKTCALITDGRFSGGSSGLSIGHVSPEAAEGGLIGLVETGDTILIDIPNRAINLEVEDAVLAERRAAMEAKGSAAWKPANRDRKVSPALQAYAALTTNAARGAVRDLRQLER
;
A
#
# COMPACT_ATOMS: atom_id res chain seq x y z
N MET A 1 19.75 -28.85 -6.17
CA MET A 1 20.27 -27.47 -6.42
C MET A 1 19.81 -27.04 -7.79
N PRO A 2 19.04 -25.96 -7.91
CA PRO A 2 18.67 -25.40 -9.21
C PRO A 2 19.90 -24.83 -9.91
N SER A 3 19.88 -24.81 -11.24
CA SER A 3 20.92 -24.14 -12.03
C SER A 3 20.58 -22.68 -12.20
N TYR A 4 21.57 -21.80 -12.29
CA TYR A 4 21.36 -20.41 -12.70
C TYR A 4 20.52 -20.35 -13.97
N ARG A 5 19.44 -19.57 -13.98
CA ARG A 5 18.55 -19.40 -15.14
C ARG A 5 19.27 -18.78 -16.32
N SER A 6 20.18 -17.86 -16.04
CA SER A 6 21.01 -17.15 -17.02
C SER A 6 21.87 -18.09 -17.87
N ARG A 7 22.15 -19.33 -17.44
CA ARG A 7 22.82 -20.33 -18.23
C ARG A 7 22.12 -20.61 -19.55
N THR A 8 20.80 -20.44 -19.62
CA THR A 8 20.00 -20.57 -20.86
C THR A 8 20.53 -19.66 -21.97
N THR A 9 20.98 -18.46 -21.66
CA THR A 9 21.44 -17.45 -22.63
C THR A 9 22.96 -17.28 -22.66
N THR A 10 23.68 -17.80 -21.65
CA THR A 10 25.11 -17.57 -21.47
C THR A 10 25.97 -18.81 -21.80
N HIS A 11 25.38 -20.01 -21.85
CA HIS A 11 26.14 -21.26 -22.06
C HIS A 11 25.75 -22.00 -23.34
N GLY A 12 26.68 -22.84 -23.81
CA GLY A 12 26.49 -23.65 -25.01
C GLY A 12 26.82 -22.92 -26.31
N ARG A 13 27.28 -23.68 -27.30
CA ARG A 13 27.72 -23.15 -28.62
C ARG A 13 26.58 -22.47 -29.38
N ASN A 14 25.37 -23.00 -29.27
CA ASN A 14 24.16 -22.48 -29.90
C ASN A 14 23.74 -21.09 -29.38
N MET A 15 24.18 -20.70 -28.17
CA MET A 15 23.92 -19.39 -27.57
C MET A 15 24.99 -18.34 -27.90
N ALA A 16 25.83 -18.57 -28.91
CA ALA A 16 26.85 -17.59 -29.32
C ALA A 16 26.25 -16.24 -29.73
N GLY A 17 25.07 -16.24 -30.38
CA GLY A 17 24.33 -15.00 -30.72
C GLY A 17 23.88 -14.23 -29.48
N ALA A 18 23.27 -14.90 -28.52
CA ALA A 18 22.86 -14.30 -27.25
C ALA A 18 24.05 -13.70 -26.48
N ARG A 19 25.18 -14.45 -26.40
CA ARG A 19 26.41 -13.93 -25.78
C ARG A 19 26.98 -12.73 -26.53
N GLY A 20 26.88 -12.70 -27.85
CA GLY A 20 27.27 -11.52 -28.64
C GLY A 20 26.48 -10.28 -28.26
N LEU A 21 25.16 -10.41 -28.04
CA LEU A 21 24.31 -9.35 -27.59
C LEU A 21 24.60 -8.94 -26.13
N TRP A 22 24.83 -9.92 -25.24
CA TRP A 22 25.25 -9.61 -23.86
C TRP A 22 26.56 -8.81 -23.82
N ARG A 23 27.53 -9.14 -24.71
CA ARG A 23 28.76 -8.34 -24.85
C ARG A 23 28.47 -6.91 -25.30
N ALA A 24 27.53 -6.71 -26.21
CA ALA A 24 27.11 -5.39 -26.67
C ALA A 24 26.44 -4.55 -25.52
N THR A 25 25.93 -5.22 -24.48
CA THR A 25 25.44 -4.56 -23.25
C THR A 25 26.54 -4.38 -22.18
N GLY A 26 27.82 -4.65 -22.50
CA GLY A 26 28.96 -4.42 -21.62
C GLY A 26 29.47 -5.64 -20.85
N MET A 27 28.88 -6.84 -21.01
CA MET A 27 29.41 -8.05 -20.35
C MET A 27 30.76 -8.47 -20.96
N LYS A 28 31.69 -8.86 -20.10
CA LYS A 28 33.02 -9.34 -20.43
C LYS A 28 33.11 -10.85 -20.27
N ASP A 29 34.26 -11.45 -20.67
CA ASP A 29 34.46 -12.89 -20.56
C ASP A 29 34.34 -13.41 -19.13
N GLU A 30 34.85 -12.68 -18.17
CA GLU A 30 34.81 -13.00 -16.74
C GLU A 30 33.41 -12.90 -16.11
N ASP A 31 32.42 -12.37 -16.81
CA ASP A 31 31.05 -12.23 -16.32
C ASP A 31 30.17 -13.43 -16.66
N PHE A 32 30.55 -14.18 -17.69
CA PHE A 32 29.81 -15.38 -18.06
C PHE A 32 30.00 -16.48 -16.99
N GLY A 33 28.91 -16.86 -16.36
CA GLY A 33 28.90 -17.81 -15.26
C GLY A 33 28.58 -17.21 -13.89
N LYS A 34 28.64 -15.88 -13.76
CA LYS A 34 28.13 -15.17 -12.59
C LYS A 34 26.58 -15.06 -12.67
N PRO A 35 25.88 -14.94 -11.54
CA PRO A 35 24.44 -14.67 -11.56
C PRO A 35 24.13 -13.31 -12.21
N ILE A 36 23.14 -13.28 -13.09
CA ILE A 36 22.61 -12.05 -13.68
C ILE A 36 21.47 -11.54 -12.78
N ILE A 37 21.67 -10.39 -12.16
CA ILE A 37 20.73 -9.76 -11.24
C ILE A 37 19.98 -8.65 -11.97
N ALA A 38 18.67 -8.79 -12.10
CA ALA A 38 17.81 -7.75 -12.63
C ALA A 38 17.56 -6.67 -11.57
N ILE A 39 17.60 -5.40 -11.96
CA ILE A 39 17.18 -4.27 -11.12
C ILE A 39 15.95 -3.67 -11.78
N ALA A 40 14.77 -3.89 -11.19
CA ALA A 40 13.54 -3.24 -11.61
C ALA A 40 13.45 -1.89 -10.91
N ASN A 41 13.75 -0.80 -11.64
CA ASN A 41 13.61 0.56 -11.16
C ASN A 41 12.25 1.13 -11.62
N SER A 42 11.71 2.07 -10.87
CA SER A 42 10.45 2.74 -11.18
C SER A 42 10.57 4.26 -11.26
N PHE A 43 11.76 4.74 -11.63
CA PHE A 43 11.99 6.17 -11.84
C PHE A 43 10.98 6.77 -12.84
N THR A 44 10.45 7.94 -12.47
CA THR A 44 9.69 8.82 -13.36
C THR A 44 9.70 10.24 -12.82
N GLN A 45 9.50 11.22 -13.69
CA GLN A 45 9.33 12.63 -13.31
C GLN A 45 7.90 13.00 -12.92
N PHE A 46 6.94 12.09 -13.12
CA PHE A 46 5.52 12.32 -12.80
C PHE A 46 5.16 12.06 -11.34
N VAL A 47 6.03 11.43 -10.55
CA VAL A 47 5.70 10.94 -9.20
C VAL A 47 6.72 11.48 -8.19
N PRO A 48 6.32 12.31 -7.20
CA PRO A 48 7.23 12.86 -6.19
C PRO A 48 8.06 11.80 -5.47
N GLY A 49 7.46 10.64 -5.22
CA GLY A 49 8.13 9.48 -4.62
C GLY A 49 9.17 8.80 -5.50
N HIS A 50 9.27 9.15 -6.79
CA HIS A 50 10.11 8.46 -7.78
C HIS A 50 11.10 9.37 -8.53
N VAL A 51 10.96 10.69 -8.42
CA VAL A 51 11.84 11.65 -9.14
C VAL A 51 13.32 11.49 -8.79
N HIS A 52 13.63 11.03 -7.59
CA HIS A 52 14.99 10.85 -7.08
C HIS A 52 15.58 9.45 -7.36
N LEU A 53 14.79 8.51 -7.94
CA LEU A 53 15.24 7.13 -8.15
C LEU A 53 16.15 6.94 -9.37
N LYS A 54 16.31 7.95 -10.20
CA LYS A 54 16.98 7.87 -11.52
C LYS A 54 18.32 7.14 -11.48
N ASP A 55 19.19 7.53 -10.55
CA ASP A 55 20.56 7.00 -10.50
C ASP A 55 20.75 5.95 -9.38
N LEU A 56 19.69 5.63 -8.63
CA LEU A 56 19.78 4.69 -7.51
C LEU A 56 19.91 3.24 -7.97
N GLY A 57 19.41 2.89 -9.15
CA GLY A 57 19.66 1.60 -9.76
C GLY A 57 21.15 1.37 -10.05
N GLN A 58 21.86 2.41 -10.49
CA GLN A 58 23.32 2.34 -10.71
C GLN A 58 24.11 2.28 -9.40
N LEU A 59 23.59 2.83 -8.31
CA LEU A 59 24.17 2.63 -6.98
C LEU A 59 24.10 1.16 -6.56
N VAL A 60 22.93 0.54 -6.71
CA VAL A 60 22.72 -0.89 -6.44
C VAL A 60 23.57 -1.75 -7.38
N ALA A 61 23.66 -1.41 -8.68
CA ALA A 61 24.44 -2.14 -9.66
C ALA A 61 25.92 -2.26 -9.26
N ARG A 62 26.54 -1.17 -8.80
CA ARG A 62 27.94 -1.18 -8.32
C ARG A 62 28.15 -2.16 -7.17
N GLU A 63 27.21 -2.25 -6.23
CA GLU A 63 27.32 -3.18 -5.10
C GLU A 63 27.09 -4.64 -5.53
N ILE A 64 26.19 -4.90 -6.47
CA ILE A 64 26.00 -6.22 -7.08
C ILE A 64 27.29 -6.69 -7.77
N GLU A 65 27.91 -5.83 -8.57
CA GLU A 65 29.16 -6.13 -9.28
C GLU A 65 30.31 -6.38 -8.30
N ALA A 66 30.43 -5.54 -7.26
CA ALA A 66 31.42 -5.71 -6.19
C ALA A 66 31.21 -7.02 -5.42
N ALA A 67 29.98 -7.48 -5.26
CA ALA A 67 29.65 -8.75 -4.62
C ALA A 67 29.82 -9.97 -5.57
N GLY A 68 30.13 -9.74 -6.84
CA GLY A 68 30.41 -10.79 -7.83
C GLY A 68 29.20 -11.24 -8.66
N GLY A 69 28.16 -10.44 -8.75
CA GLY A 69 27.04 -10.59 -9.69
C GLY A 69 27.24 -9.77 -10.96
N VAL A 70 26.30 -9.86 -11.90
CA VAL A 70 26.18 -9.02 -13.09
C VAL A 70 24.86 -8.25 -13.00
N ALA A 71 24.92 -6.94 -12.88
CA ALA A 71 23.73 -6.11 -12.77
C ALA A 71 23.16 -5.73 -14.14
N LYS A 72 21.84 -5.82 -14.30
CA LYS A 72 21.10 -5.34 -15.47
C LYS A 72 19.85 -4.60 -15.02
N GLU A 73 19.87 -3.28 -15.22
CA GLU A 73 18.76 -2.39 -14.84
C GLU A 73 17.77 -2.24 -16.00
N PHE A 74 16.48 -2.18 -15.63
CA PHE A 74 15.40 -1.77 -16.50
C PHE A 74 14.38 -0.96 -15.71
N ASN A 75 13.49 -0.23 -16.41
CA ASN A 75 12.50 0.62 -15.77
C ASN A 75 11.08 0.12 -16.02
N THR A 76 10.22 0.16 -15.01
CA THR A 76 8.77 0.02 -15.17
C THR A 76 8.08 1.37 -14.97
N ILE A 77 6.77 1.43 -15.26
CA ILE A 77 5.97 2.64 -15.07
C ILE A 77 5.67 2.89 -13.60
N ALA A 78 5.32 4.14 -13.29
CA ALA A 78 4.71 4.52 -12.03
C ALA A 78 3.61 5.56 -12.29
N VAL A 79 2.44 5.36 -11.66
CA VAL A 79 1.32 6.30 -11.67
C VAL A 79 1.23 6.92 -10.28
N ASP A 80 1.04 8.25 -10.23
CA ASP A 80 0.85 8.97 -8.97
C ASP A 80 -0.62 9.02 -8.58
N ASP A 81 -0.97 8.40 -7.47
CA ASP A 81 -2.35 8.38 -6.97
C ASP A 81 -2.81 9.78 -6.52
N GLY A 82 -1.92 10.58 -5.93
CA GLY A 82 -2.24 11.93 -5.47
C GLY A 82 -2.57 12.89 -6.60
N ILE A 83 -1.76 12.89 -7.68
CA ILE A 83 -2.00 13.71 -8.87
C ILE A 83 -3.22 13.21 -9.65
N ALA A 84 -3.46 11.90 -9.67
CA ALA A 84 -4.62 11.29 -10.33
C ALA A 84 -5.93 11.41 -9.53
N MET A 85 -5.87 11.83 -8.27
CA MET A 85 -7.01 11.88 -7.36
C MET A 85 -8.07 12.89 -7.82
N GLY A 86 -9.35 12.47 -7.77
CA GLY A 86 -10.49 13.36 -8.04
C GLY A 86 -10.84 13.55 -9.52
N HIS A 87 -10.24 12.79 -10.43
CA HIS A 87 -10.60 12.76 -11.85
C HIS A 87 -10.37 11.39 -12.48
N ASP A 88 -10.76 11.19 -13.73
CA ASP A 88 -10.69 9.90 -14.44
C ASP A 88 -9.27 9.28 -14.54
N GLY A 89 -8.22 10.06 -14.31
CA GLY A 89 -6.84 9.56 -14.19
C GLY A 89 -6.70 8.49 -13.09
N MET A 90 -7.51 8.59 -12.03
CA MET A 90 -7.49 7.65 -10.92
C MET A 90 -7.91 6.22 -11.30
N LEU A 91 -8.66 6.06 -12.39
CA LEU A 91 -9.04 4.75 -12.93
C LEU A 91 -7.83 3.91 -13.37
N TYR A 92 -6.72 4.56 -13.72
CA TYR A 92 -5.49 3.89 -14.18
C TYR A 92 -4.57 3.46 -13.04
N SER A 93 -4.79 3.97 -11.82
CA SER A 93 -3.93 3.69 -10.68
C SER A 93 -3.89 2.19 -10.34
N LEU A 94 -4.99 1.59 -9.90
CA LEU A 94 -5.00 0.17 -9.51
C LEU A 94 -4.65 -0.79 -10.69
N PRO A 95 -5.16 -0.59 -11.91
CA PRO A 95 -4.76 -1.42 -13.06
C PRO A 95 -3.26 -1.36 -13.39
N SER A 96 -2.58 -0.25 -13.07
CA SER A 96 -1.13 -0.14 -13.27
C SER A 96 -0.35 -1.16 -12.44
N ARG A 97 -0.86 -1.61 -11.28
CA ARG A 97 -0.29 -2.67 -10.46
C ARG A 97 -0.08 -3.96 -11.26
N GLU A 98 -1.10 -4.37 -12.02
CA GLU A 98 -1.04 -5.56 -12.88
C GLU A 98 -0.02 -5.38 -14.01
N LEU A 99 -0.01 -4.21 -14.65
CA LEU A 99 0.92 -3.90 -15.74
C LEU A 99 2.38 -3.86 -15.24
N ILE A 100 2.61 -3.34 -14.05
CA ILE A 100 3.93 -3.35 -13.40
C ILE A 100 4.37 -4.78 -13.15
N ALA A 101 3.51 -5.62 -12.58
CA ALA A 101 3.81 -7.03 -12.34
C ALA A 101 4.18 -7.75 -13.64
N ASP A 102 3.40 -7.56 -14.72
CA ASP A 102 3.68 -8.13 -16.03
C ASP A 102 5.00 -7.63 -16.59
N SER A 103 5.26 -6.31 -16.55
CA SER A 103 6.49 -5.75 -17.13
C SER A 103 7.74 -6.32 -16.48
N VAL A 104 7.73 -6.52 -15.16
CA VAL A 104 8.85 -7.14 -14.43
C VAL A 104 8.97 -8.62 -14.80
N GLU A 105 7.86 -9.35 -14.84
CA GLU A 105 7.81 -10.76 -15.23
C GLU A 105 8.35 -10.96 -16.66
N TYR A 106 7.92 -10.15 -17.64
CA TYR A 106 8.40 -10.20 -19.02
C TYR A 106 9.91 -10.00 -19.11
N MET A 107 10.43 -8.95 -18.47
CA MET A 107 11.87 -8.64 -18.52
C MET A 107 12.72 -9.76 -17.92
N VAL A 108 12.33 -10.23 -16.74
CA VAL A 108 13.08 -11.25 -16.00
C VAL A 108 13.02 -12.60 -16.70
N ASN A 109 11.85 -13.02 -17.20
CA ASN A 109 11.68 -14.31 -17.86
C ASN A 109 12.32 -14.32 -19.25
N ALA A 110 12.13 -13.28 -20.07
CA ALA A 110 12.69 -13.20 -21.40
C ALA A 110 14.24 -13.21 -21.40
N HIS A 111 14.86 -12.59 -20.42
CA HIS A 111 16.32 -12.50 -20.29
C HIS A 111 16.92 -13.51 -19.31
N CYS A 112 16.08 -14.37 -18.69
CA CYS A 112 16.49 -15.41 -17.77
C CYS A 112 17.35 -14.89 -16.60
N ALA A 113 16.99 -13.74 -16.00
CA ALA A 113 17.70 -13.24 -14.83
C ALA A 113 17.57 -14.20 -13.64
N ASP A 114 18.60 -14.26 -12.81
CA ASP A 114 18.71 -15.20 -11.69
C ASP A 114 18.14 -14.66 -10.39
N ALA A 115 18.16 -13.34 -10.19
CA ALA A 115 17.64 -12.68 -9.02
C ALA A 115 17.16 -11.26 -9.36
N LEU A 116 16.47 -10.61 -8.42
CA LEU A 116 15.78 -9.35 -8.64
C LEU A 116 15.99 -8.38 -7.48
N VAL A 117 16.31 -7.13 -7.77
CA VAL A 117 16.15 -6.01 -6.84
C VAL A 117 14.98 -5.16 -7.30
N CYS A 118 14.04 -4.88 -6.40
CA CYS A 118 12.88 -4.02 -6.66
C CYS A 118 13.10 -2.65 -6.02
N ILE A 119 13.28 -1.62 -6.86
CA ILE A 119 13.35 -0.21 -6.42
C ILE A 119 11.99 0.42 -6.69
N SER A 120 11.17 0.49 -5.64
CA SER A 120 9.80 1.00 -5.65
C SER A 120 9.62 2.12 -4.63
N ASN A 121 8.48 2.77 -4.59
CA ASN A 121 8.15 3.68 -3.50
C ASN A 121 6.64 3.93 -3.32
N CYS A 122 5.90 4.22 -4.39
CA CYS A 122 4.50 4.63 -4.31
C CYS A 122 3.49 3.47 -4.42
N ASP A 123 2.24 3.82 -4.28
CA ASP A 123 1.05 3.03 -3.92
C ASP A 123 0.88 1.72 -4.67
N LYS A 124 1.04 1.72 -6.01
CA LYS A 124 0.75 0.54 -6.85
C LYS A 124 2.02 -0.13 -7.33
N ILE A 125 3.16 0.57 -7.20
CA ILE A 125 4.45 0.09 -7.70
C ILE A 125 5.00 -0.98 -6.78
N THR A 126 5.05 -0.72 -5.48
CA THR A 126 5.51 -1.71 -4.49
C THR A 126 4.67 -3.00 -4.55
N PRO A 127 3.33 -2.97 -4.52
CA PRO A 127 2.56 -4.21 -4.65
C PRO A 127 2.63 -4.85 -6.04
N GLY A 128 2.77 -4.07 -7.13
CA GLY A 128 2.98 -4.64 -8.46
C GLY A 128 4.28 -5.42 -8.57
N MET A 129 5.38 -4.87 -8.06
CA MET A 129 6.67 -5.57 -7.98
C MET A 129 6.61 -6.77 -7.03
N LEU A 130 5.84 -6.68 -5.91
CA LEU A 130 5.64 -7.78 -4.98
C LEU A 130 4.92 -8.96 -5.66
N MET A 131 3.87 -8.69 -6.43
CA MET A 131 3.19 -9.71 -7.25
C MET A 131 4.16 -10.38 -8.23
N ALA A 132 4.98 -9.59 -8.94
CA ALA A 132 6.00 -10.14 -9.85
C ALA A 132 7.02 -11.01 -9.11
N ALA A 133 7.50 -10.58 -7.95
CA ALA A 133 8.44 -11.35 -7.13
C ALA A 133 7.85 -12.71 -6.71
N MET A 134 6.56 -12.74 -6.32
CA MET A 134 5.85 -13.98 -5.98
C MET A 134 5.67 -14.89 -7.18
N ARG A 135 5.30 -14.36 -8.37
CA ARG A 135 5.19 -15.15 -9.61
C ARG A 135 6.50 -15.78 -10.02
N LEU A 136 7.56 -14.97 -10.04
CA LEU A 136 8.89 -15.38 -10.48
C LEU A 136 9.56 -16.35 -9.51
N ASN A 137 9.33 -16.18 -8.23
CA ASN A 137 9.92 -16.94 -7.13
C ASN A 137 11.44 -17.15 -7.24
N ILE A 138 12.15 -16.11 -7.65
CA ILE A 138 13.62 -16.04 -7.65
C ILE A 138 14.09 -15.15 -6.51
N PRO A 139 15.32 -15.29 -6.01
CA PRO A 139 15.85 -14.44 -4.95
C PRO A 139 15.60 -12.97 -5.20
N THR A 140 14.93 -12.29 -4.27
CA THR A 140 14.47 -10.91 -4.47
C THR A 140 14.64 -10.08 -3.20
N VAL A 141 15.06 -8.82 -3.36
CA VAL A 141 15.16 -7.83 -2.28
C VAL A 141 14.42 -6.56 -2.70
N PHE A 142 13.64 -6.00 -1.77
CA PHE A 142 13.00 -4.71 -1.94
C PHE A 142 13.81 -3.61 -1.27
N VAL A 143 13.96 -2.48 -1.95
CA VAL A 143 14.48 -1.23 -1.40
C VAL A 143 13.64 -0.07 -1.92
N SER A 144 12.96 0.63 -1.01
CA SER A 144 12.09 1.75 -1.40
C SER A 144 12.82 3.08 -1.45
N GLY A 145 12.26 4.04 -2.19
CA GLY A 145 12.76 5.41 -2.25
C GLY A 145 12.65 6.18 -0.93
N GLY A 146 11.79 5.75 -0.03
CA GLY A 146 11.56 6.33 1.29
C GLY A 146 10.47 7.39 1.35
N PRO A 147 9.96 7.69 2.55
CA PRO A 147 8.99 8.76 2.78
C PRO A 147 9.61 10.15 2.62
N MET A 148 8.78 11.12 2.22
CA MET A 148 9.15 12.54 2.27
C MET A 148 9.12 13.06 3.71
N GLU A 149 9.75 14.21 3.93
CA GLU A 149 9.62 14.96 5.17
C GLU A 149 8.20 15.55 5.30
N ALA A 150 7.69 15.69 6.52
CA ALA A 150 6.44 16.40 6.77
C ALA A 150 6.58 17.89 6.43
N GLY A 151 5.57 18.46 5.81
CA GLY A 151 5.48 19.89 5.58
C GLY A 151 5.42 20.65 6.91
N LYS A 152 6.03 21.84 6.96
CA LYS A 152 5.98 22.72 8.15
C LYS A 152 5.65 24.14 7.72
N VAL A 153 4.64 24.73 8.36
CA VAL A 153 4.19 26.09 8.02
C VAL A 153 3.64 26.78 9.26
N VAL A 154 3.69 28.12 9.25
CA VAL A 154 3.00 28.95 10.22
C VAL A 154 1.76 29.56 9.56
N VAL A 155 0.57 29.12 9.98
CA VAL A 155 -0.71 29.63 9.49
C VAL A 155 -1.52 30.15 10.67
N LYS A 156 -2.10 31.35 10.52
CA LYS A 156 -2.88 32.01 11.59
C LYS A 156 -2.12 32.07 12.94
N GLY A 157 -0.78 32.29 12.85
CA GLY A 157 0.11 32.39 14.02
C GLY A 157 0.43 31.06 14.73
N LYS A 158 0.05 29.91 14.16
CA LYS A 158 0.35 28.58 14.71
C LYS A 158 1.25 27.80 13.75
N GLN A 159 2.29 27.19 14.30
CA GLN A 159 3.10 26.21 13.55
C GLN A 159 2.28 24.91 13.41
N ARG A 160 2.25 24.35 12.19
CA ARG A 160 1.55 23.12 11.87
C ARG A 160 2.46 22.23 11.05
N ALA A 161 2.44 20.93 11.33
CA ALA A 161 2.88 19.91 10.39
C ALA A 161 1.79 19.71 9.34
N LEU A 162 2.17 19.42 8.11
CA LEU A 162 1.25 19.29 6.98
C LEU A 162 1.57 18.06 6.15
N ASP A 163 0.55 17.56 5.49
CA ASP A 163 0.64 16.59 4.41
C ASP A 163 -0.27 16.97 3.23
N LEU A 164 -0.35 16.11 2.21
CA LEU A 164 -1.19 16.30 1.03
C LEU A 164 -2.67 16.53 1.40
N VAL A 165 -3.19 15.79 2.41
CA VAL A 165 -4.60 15.86 2.81
C VAL A 165 -4.95 17.22 3.40
N ASP A 166 -4.02 17.84 4.16
CA ASP A 166 -4.22 19.18 4.69
C ASP A 166 -4.44 20.20 3.57
N ALA A 167 -3.65 20.12 2.49
CA ALA A 167 -3.83 21.01 1.33
C ALA A 167 -5.22 20.82 0.67
N MET A 168 -5.68 19.56 0.54
CA MET A 168 -7.00 19.26 -0.04
C MET A 168 -8.16 19.73 0.85
N VAL A 169 -8.04 19.56 2.17
CA VAL A 169 -9.08 19.96 3.12
C VAL A 169 -9.23 21.48 3.19
N VAL A 170 -8.12 22.21 3.26
CA VAL A 170 -8.17 23.67 3.31
C VAL A 170 -8.63 24.31 2.02
N ALA A 171 -8.36 23.69 0.86
CA ALA A 171 -8.85 24.15 -0.43
C ALA A 171 -10.40 24.11 -0.56
N ALA A 172 -11.06 23.30 0.27
CA ALA A 172 -12.52 23.16 0.33
C ALA A 172 -13.16 23.90 1.51
N ASP A 173 -12.38 24.61 2.32
CA ASP A 173 -12.84 25.33 3.51
C ASP A 173 -12.88 26.83 3.25
N ASP A 174 -14.10 27.38 3.09
CA ASP A 174 -14.36 28.80 2.82
C ASP A 174 -13.82 29.75 3.92
N SER A 175 -13.34 29.24 5.04
CA SER A 175 -12.70 30.04 6.10
C SER A 175 -11.23 30.39 5.82
N TYR A 176 -10.63 29.81 4.77
CA TYR A 176 -9.28 30.14 4.30
C TYR A 176 -9.33 31.02 3.07
N THR A 177 -8.45 32.00 3.02
CA THR A 177 -8.24 32.82 1.82
C THR A 177 -7.40 32.08 0.78
N ASP A 178 -7.50 32.47 -0.49
CA ASP A 178 -6.67 31.90 -1.57
C ASP A 178 -5.17 32.00 -1.28
N GLU A 179 -4.73 33.07 -0.61
CA GLU A 179 -3.33 33.24 -0.24
C GLU A 179 -2.89 32.27 0.87
N GLU A 180 -3.77 31.99 1.85
CA GLU A 180 -3.50 30.98 2.89
C GLU A 180 -3.47 29.58 2.29
N VAL A 181 -4.36 29.26 1.35
CA VAL A 181 -4.34 27.98 0.59
C VAL A 181 -3.03 27.82 -0.17
N LYS A 182 -2.56 28.85 -0.90
CA LYS A 182 -1.27 28.82 -1.63
C LYS A 182 -0.07 28.60 -0.69
N VAL A 183 -0.08 29.17 0.52
CA VAL A 183 1.00 28.95 1.50
C VAL A 183 1.02 27.50 1.94
N ILE A 184 -0.13 26.90 2.20
CA ILE A 184 -0.26 25.48 2.60
C ILE A 184 0.15 24.57 1.44
N GLU A 185 -0.34 24.81 0.22
CA GLU A 185 0.02 24.06 -1.00
C GLU A 185 1.54 23.98 -1.22
N ARG A 186 2.25 25.12 -1.08
CA ARG A 186 3.71 25.19 -1.24
C ARG A 186 4.49 24.45 -0.15
N SER A 187 3.86 24.18 0.97
CA SER A 187 4.51 23.62 2.17
C SER A 187 4.14 22.15 2.43
N ALA A 188 3.06 21.65 1.86
CA ALA A 188 2.49 20.34 2.19
C ALA A 188 3.38 19.16 1.75
N CYS A 189 4.07 19.28 0.62
CA CYS A 189 4.94 18.22 0.06
C CYS A 189 6.34 18.80 -0.24
N PRO A 190 7.19 18.98 0.78
CA PRO A 190 8.42 19.78 0.64
C PRO A 190 9.57 19.04 -0.06
N THR A 191 9.60 17.70 -0.05
CA THR A 191 10.75 16.94 -0.54
C THR A 191 10.35 15.85 -1.51
N CYS A 192 11.34 15.22 -2.16
CA CYS A 192 11.13 13.92 -2.79
C CYS A 192 10.79 12.86 -1.73
N GLY A 193 10.18 11.79 -2.16
CA GLY A 193 9.74 10.70 -1.29
C GLY A 193 8.25 10.38 -1.49
N SER A 194 7.80 9.26 -0.95
CA SER A 194 6.38 8.92 -0.81
C SER A 194 5.73 9.86 0.22
N CYS A 195 4.43 9.73 0.47
CA CYS A 195 3.74 10.59 1.44
C CYS A 195 4.44 10.62 2.82
N SER A 196 4.32 11.72 3.56
CA SER A 196 4.90 11.83 4.91
C SER A 196 4.11 11.06 5.98
N GLY A 197 2.82 10.79 5.75
CA GLY A 197 1.93 10.05 6.66
C GLY A 197 1.81 8.56 6.32
N MET A 198 0.93 7.85 7.06
CA MET A 198 0.64 6.42 6.85
C MET A 198 -0.44 6.23 5.79
N PHE A 199 -0.10 6.59 4.56
CA PHE A 199 -0.89 6.33 3.37
C PHE A 199 -0.46 5.00 2.74
N THR A 200 -1.05 4.63 1.61
CA THR A 200 -0.82 3.32 0.98
C THR A 200 0.66 3.07 0.65
N ALA A 201 1.36 4.06 0.11
CA ALA A 201 2.78 3.96 -0.25
C ALA A 201 3.64 3.53 0.95
N ASN A 202 3.57 4.28 2.05
CA ASN A 202 4.33 3.97 3.25
C ASN A 202 3.86 2.67 3.91
N SER A 203 2.55 2.41 3.95
CA SER A 203 2.04 1.13 4.45
C SER A 203 2.68 -0.04 3.70
N MET A 204 2.67 -0.04 2.36
CA MET A 204 3.28 -1.12 1.58
C MET A 204 4.80 -1.23 1.77
N ASN A 205 5.52 -0.09 1.88
CA ASN A 205 6.95 -0.11 2.16
C ASN A 205 7.29 -0.68 3.56
N CYS A 206 6.43 -0.43 4.55
CA CYS A 206 6.52 -1.03 5.88
C CYS A 206 6.18 -2.54 5.85
N LEU A 207 5.18 -2.93 5.06
CA LEU A 207 4.76 -4.34 4.95
C LEU A 207 5.82 -5.21 4.27
N THR A 208 6.65 -4.67 3.37
CA THR A 208 7.80 -5.44 2.83
C THR A 208 8.85 -5.77 3.90
N GLU A 209 9.00 -4.94 4.95
CA GLU A 209 9.83 -5.30 6.12
C GLU A 209 9.20 -6.44 6.92
N ALA A 210 7.90 -6.36 7.22
CA ALA A 210 7.20 -7.37 8.01
C ALA A 210 7.07 -8.71 7.28
N LEU A 211 6.97 -8.68 5.92
CA LEU A 211 7.04 -9.88 5.07
C LEU A 211 8.45 -10.50 5.05
N GLY A 212 9.47 -9.80 5.54
CA GLY A 212 10.86 -10.26 5.50
C GLY A 212 11.58 -10.03 4.17
N LEU A 213 11.05 -9.23 3.24
CA LEU A 213 11.58 -9.03 1.88
C LEU A 213 12.39 -7.74 1.69
N SER A 214 12.48 -6.89 2.72
CA SER A 214 13.30 -5.67 2.71
C SER A 214 14.14 -5.54 3.98
N LEU A 215 15.02 -4.54 3.98
CA LEU A 215 15.93 -4.28 5.09
C LEU A 215 15.25 -3.44 6.18
N PRO A 216 15.67 -3.54 7.45
CA PRO A 216 15.19 -2.69 8.53
C PRO A 216 15.37 -1.21 8.24
N GLY A 217 14.32 -0.43 8.46
CA GLY A 217 14.28 0.99 8.14
C GLY A 217 13.82 1.32 6.71
N ASN A 218 13.52 0.31 5.90
CA ASN A 218 13.04 0.50 4.54
C ASN A 218 11.80 1.39 4.47
N GLY A 219 10.82 1.15 5.34
CA GLY A 219 9.56 1.89 5.35
C GLY A 219 9.63 3.25 6.07
N SER A 220 10.63 3.50 6.93
CA SER A 220 10.60 4.67 7.82
C SER A 220 11.73 5.69 7.63
N THR A 221 12.88 5.31 7.05
CA THR A 221 13.99 6.26 6.80
C THR A 221 13.62 7.23 5.69
N LEU A 222 13.77 8.54 5.91
CA LEU A 222 13.43 9.59 4.95
C LEU A 222 14.22 9.47 3.63
N ALA A 223 13.58 9.80 2.52
CA ALA A 223 14.20 9.81 1.18
C ALA A 223 15.40 10.74 1.08
N THR A 224 15.36 11.88 1.79
CA THR A 224 16.39 12.90 1.82
C THR A 224 17.57 12.56 2.74
N HIS A 225 17.41 11.62 3.66
CA HIS A 225 18.43 11.34 4.68
C HIS A 225 19.55 10.44 4.15
N ALA A 226 20.81 10.82 4.44
CA ALA A 226 22.02 10.12 3.99
C ALA A 226 22.06 8.63 4.42
N ASP A 227 21.51 8.27 5.56
CA ASP A 227 21.50 6.87 6.03
C ASP A 227 20.73 5.94 5.10
N ARG A 228 19.78 6.45 4.29
CA ARG A 228 19.06 5.62 3.32
C ARG A 228 19.98 5.09 2.21
N GLU A 229 21.05 5.78 1.86
CA GLU A 229 22.02 5.28 0.89
C GLU A 229 22.55 3.89 1.27
N ALA A 230 22.77 3.65 2.57
CA ALA A 230 23.26 2.36 3.06
C ALA A 230 22.27 1.21 2.77
N LEU A 231 20.96 1.46 2.75
CA LEU A 231 19.96 0.46 2.41
C LEU A 231 20.06 0.02 0.95
N PHE A 232 20.27 0.96 0.03
CA PHE A 232 20.49 0.65 -1.39
C PHE A 232 21.75 -0.17 -1.62
N ARG A 233 22.85 0.20 -0.95
CA ARG A 233 24.11 -0.54 -1.02
C ARG A 233 23.96 -1.95 -0.48
N GLU A 234 23.33 -2.10 0.67
CA GLU A 234 23.13 -3.41 1.30
C GLU A 234 22.19 -4.30 0.49
N ALA A 235 21.13 -3.75 -0.11
CA ALA A 235 20.24 -4.51 -1.00
C ALA A 235 21.00 -5.17 -2.15
N GLY A 236 21.98 -4.46 -2.74
CA GLY A 236 22.85 -5.00 -3.79
C GLY A 236 23.72 -6.17 -3.33
N ARG A 237 24.22 -6.15 -2.08
CA ARG A 237 25.01 -7.25 -1.51
C ARG A 237 24.13 -8.43 -1.15
N VAL A 238 23.02 -8.18 -0.47
CA VAL A 238 22.10 -9.21 0.01
C VAL A 238 21.51 -10.02 -1.14
N VAL A 239 21.12 -9.40 -2.26
CA VAL A 239 20.55 -10.12 -3.40
C VAL A 239 21.52 -11.11 -4.02
N VAL A 240 22.82 -10.80 -4.05
CA VAL A 240 23.86 -11.71 -4.55
C VAL A 240 24.06 -12.89 -3.58
N ASP A 241 24.03 -12.64 -2.26
CA ASP A 241 24.08 -13.70 -1.26
C ASP A 241 22.86 -14.64 -1.38
N LEU A 242 21.67 -14.09 -1.47
CA LEU A 242 20.43 -14.87 -1.65
C LEU A 242 20.50 -15.72 -2.94
N ALA A 243 21.04 -15.17 -4.05
CA ALA A 243 21.22 -15.92 -5.29
C ALA A 243 22.14 -17.13 -5.07
N ARG A 244 23.28 -16.95 -4.37
CA ARG A 244 24.17 -18.06 -4.06
C ARG A 244 23.51 -19.08 -3.14
N ARG A 245 22.84 -18.67 -2.11
CA ARG A 245 22.11 -19.56 -1.21
C ARG A 245 21.09 -20.42 -1.94
N TRP A 246 20.32 -19.83 -2.85
CA TRP A 246 19.34 -20.56 -3.65
C TRP A 246 20.00 -21.51 -4.66
N TYR A 247 20.88 -21.00 -5.52
CA TYR A 247 21.40 -21.77 -6.64
C TYR A 247 22.57 -22.72 -6.25
N GLU A 248 23.34 -22.41 -5.22
CA GLU A 248 24.51 -23.20 -4.83
C GLU A 248 24.28 -24.05 -3.58
N GLN A 249 23.26 -23.70 -2.74
CA GLN A 249 22.99 -24.39 -1.46
C GLN A 249 21.58 -24.98 -1.39
N ASP A 250 20.73 -24.76 -2.41
CA ASP A 250 19.32 -25.20 -2.44
C ASP A 250 18.46 -24.66 -1.28
N ASP A 251 18.79 -23.44 -0.83
CA ASP A 251 18.12 -22.81 0.29
C ASP A 251 16.82 -22.12 -0.15
N VAL A 252 15.70 -22.78 0.04
CA VAL A 252 14.36 -22.24 -0.32
C VAL A 252 14.03 -20.95 0.42
N THR A 253 14.63 -20.71 1.59
CA THR A 253 14.40 -19.47 2.37
C THR A 253 15.09 -18.24 1.77
N ALA A 254 15.79 -18.40 0.65
CA ALA A 254 16.36 -17.33 -0.15
C ALA A 254 15.39 -16.82 -1.24
N THR A 255 14.19 -17.43 -1.38
CA THR A 255 13.21 -17.06 -2.40
C THR A 255 11.98 -16.37 -1.79
N PRO A 256 11.25 -15.53 -2.55
CA PRO A 256 10.07 -14.82 -2.04
C PRO A 256 9.01 -15.72 -1.41
N ARG A 257 8.66 -16.85 -2.05
CA ARG A 257 7.66 -17.79 -1.50
C ARG A 257 8.20 -18.61 -0.31
N GLY A 258 9.52 -18.77 -0.21
CA GLY A 258 10.16 -19.39 0.95
C GLY A 258 10.19 -18.48 2.18
N ILE A 259 10.18 -17.17 1.97
CA ILE A 259 10.12 -16.13 3.02
C ILE A 259 8.67 -15.76 3.33
N ALA A 260 7.91 -15.32 2.33
CA ALA A 260 6.53 -14.82 2.48
C ALA A 260 5.53 -15.98 2.54
N THR A 261 5.64 -16.79 3.59
CA THR A 261 4.70 -17.87 3.93
C THR A 261 3.41 -17.31 4.51
N PHE A 262 2.41 -18.16 4.78
CA PHE A 262 1.16 -17.76 5.44
C PHE A 262 1.43 -16.96 6.73
N GLY A 263 2.33 -17.43 7.59
CA GLY A 263 2.72 -16.70 8.82
C GLY A 263 3.32 -15.32 8.55
N ALA A 264 4.09 -15.15 7.46
CA ALA A 264 4.62 -13.84 7.08
C ALA A 264 3.51 -12.87 6.63
N PHE A 265 2.48 -13.36 5.91
CA PHE A 265 1.29 -12.57 5.61
C PHE A 265 0.50 -12.19 6.87
N GLU A 266 0.40 -13.09 7.86
CA GLU A 266 -0.18 -12.76 9.17
C GLU A 266 0.63 -11.70 9.91
N ASN A 267 1.96 -11.79 9.92
CA ASN A 267 2.84 -10.78 10.52
C ASN A 267 2.68 -9.42 9.85
N ALA A 268 2.65 -9.39 8.51
CA ALA A 268 2.46 -8.16 7.74
C ALA A 268 1.08 -7.53 8.02
N MET A 269 0.02 -8.33 8.02
CA MET A 269 -1.32 -7.83 8.34
C MET A 269 -1.43 -7.37 9.80
N SER A 270 -0.78 -8.06 10.74
CA SER A 270 -0.73 -7.65 12.15
C SER A 270 -0.01 -6.31 12.31
N LEU A 271 1.09 -6.08 11.58
CA LEU A 271 1.75 -4.78 11.52
C LEU A 271 0.80 -3.69 10.99
N ASP A 272 0.13 -3.95 9.87
CA ASP A 272 -0.78 -2.98 9.25
C ASP A 272 -1.94 -2.58 10.17
N ILE A 273 -2.53 -3.55 10.85
CA ILE A 273 -3.57 -3.35 11.86
C ILE A 273 -3.03 -2.53 13.05
N ALA A 274 -1.82 -2.85 13.53
CA ALA A 274 -1.20 -2.15 14.66
C ALA A 274 -0.85 -0.69 14.35
N MET A 275 -0.56 -0.37 13.09
CA MET A 275 -0.23 0.98 12.61
C MET A 275 -1.45 1.77 12.15
N GLY A 276 -2.62 1.15 12.03
CA GLY A 276 -3.77 1.77 11.38
C GLY A 276 -3.45 2.18 9.93
N GLY A 277 -2.88 1.23 9.17
CA GLY A 277 -2.45 1.44 7.79
C GLY A 277 -3.59 1.73 6.82
N SER A 278 -3.28 1.75 5.54
CA SER A 278 -4.25 2.01 4.48
C SER A 278 -5.16 0.80 4.24
N THR A 279 -6.45 1.02 4.00
CA THR A 279 -7.36 -0.07 3.56
C THR A 279 -6.93 -0.69 2.23
N ASN A 280 -6.17 0.03 1.40
CA ASN A 280 -5.62 -0.50 0.14
C ASN A 280 -4.63 -1.65 0.35
N THR A 281 -3.95 -1.70 1.50
CA THR A 281 -3.03 -2.81 1.83
C THR A 281 -3.73 -4.16 1.85
N VAL A 282 -5.00 -4.19 2.25
CA VAL A 282 -5.84 -5.40 2.18
C VAL A 282 -5.89 -5.93 0.74
N LEU A 283 -6.21 -5.08 -0.25
CA LEU A 283 -6.20 -5.46 -1.66
C LEU A 283 -4.83 -6.00 -2.10
N HIS A 284 -3.77 -5.34 -1.65
CA HIS A 284 -2.41 -5.63 -2.13
C HIS A 284 -1.84 -6.89 -1.49
N LEU A 285 -2.10 -7.14 -0.21
CA LEU A 285 -1.70 -8.39 0.45
C LEU A 285 -2.48 -9.59 -0.10
N LEU A 286 -3.80 -9.46 -0.33
CA LEU A 286 -4.60 -10.51 -0.96
C LEU A 286 -4.10 -10.83 -2.38
N ALA A 287 -3.75 -9.81 -3.17
CA ALA A 287 -3.19 -10.01 -4.50
C ALA A 287 -1.81 -10.69 -4.45
N ALA A 288 -0.94 -10.26 -3.56
CA ALA A 288 0.39 -10.88 -3.38
C ALA A 288 0.28 -12.32 -2.86
N ALA A 289 -0.66 -12.60 -1.95
CA ALA A 289 -0.92 -13.94 -1.44
C ALA A 289 -1.42 -14.88 -2.55
N GLN A 290 -2.30 -14.40 -3.44
CA GLN A 290 -2.75 -15.17 -4.60
C GLN A 290 -1.57 -15.52 -5.51
N GLU A 291 -0.68 -14.57 -5.82
CA GLU A 291 0.51 -14.81 -6.64
C GLU A 291 1.54 -15.71 -5.95
N ALA A 292 1.58 -15.68 -4.62
CA ALA A 292 2.41 -16.57 -3.81
C ALA A 292 1.83 -17.99 -3.64
N GLU A 293 0.60 -18.23 -4.12
CA GLU A 293 -0.18 -19.46 -3.88
C GLU A 293 -0.48 -19.71 -2.39
N VAL A 294 -0.59 -18.64 -1.60
CA VAL A 294 -0.93 -18.66 -0.17
C VAL A 294 -2.42 -18.38 -0.01
N ASN A 295 -3.15 -19.26 0.67
CA ASN A 295 -4.58 -19.10 0.95
C ASN A 295 -4.80 -18.14 2.13
N PHE A 296 -4.55 -16.85 1.92
CA PHE A 296 -4.79 -15.77 2.87
C PHE A 296 -6.04 -14.99 2.45
N THR A 297 -7.00 -14.78 3.38
CA THR A 297 -8.35 -14.35 3.07
C THR A 297 -8.86 -13.21 3.95
N MET A 298 -9.99 -12.60 3.59
CA MET A 298 -10.69 -11.60 4.41
C MET A 298 -11.03 -12.12 5.82
N SER A 299 -11.30 -13.43 5.98
CA SER A 299 -11.55 -14.04 7.29
C SER A 299 -10.30 -14.08 8.18
N ASP A 300 -9.12 -14.25 7.59
CA ASP A 300 -7.85 -14.17 8.34
C ASP A 300 -7.60 -12.75 8.81
N ILE A 301 -7.88 -11.77 7.96
CA ILE A 301 -7.78 -10.34 8.30
C ILE A 301 -8.74 -9.98 9.44
N ASP A 302 -9.99 -10.44 9.39
CA ASP A 302 -10.95 -10.23 10.49
C ASP A 302 -10.45 -10.84 11.80
N ARG A 303 -9.98 -12.09 11.76
CA ARG A 303 -9.41 -12.77 12.93
C ARG A 303 -8.24 -12.00 13.55
N LEU A 304 -7.33 -11.49 12.73
CA LEU A 304 -6.19 -10.69 13.20
C LEU A 304 -6.66 -9.35 13.76
N SER A 305 -7.60 -8.68 13.10
CA SER A 305 -8.10 -7.36 13.52
C SER A 305 -8.79 -7.36 14.90
N ARG A 306 -9.31 -8.52 15.33
CA ARG A 306 -9.88 -8.71 16.68
C ARG A 306 -8.85 -8.94 17.77
N ARG A 307 -7.60 -9.28 17.40
CA ARG A 307 -6.54 -9.65 18.35
C ARG A 307 -5.46 -8.58 18.48
N VAL A 308 -5.18 -7.89 17.40
CA VAL A 308 -4.06 -6.95 17.31
C VAL A 308 -4.55 -5.55 17.70
N PRO A 309 -4.02 -4.94 18.76
CA PRO A 309 -4.37 -3.59 19.16
C PRO A 309 -3.71 -2.54 18.25
N CYS A 310 -4.26 -1.32 18.24
CA CYS A 310 -3.64 -0.19 17.57
C CYS A 310 -2.50 0.37 18.43
N LEU A 311 -1.25 0.18 18.00
CA LEU A 311 -0.05 0.55 18.74
C LEU A 311 0.60 1.84 18.26
N CYS A 312 0.26 2.28 17.04
CA CYS A 312 0.82 3.48 16.42
C CYS A 312 -0.26 4.21 15.63
N LYS A 313 -0.37 5.52 15.79
CA LYS A 313 -1.25 6.37 14.99
C LYS A 313 -0.41 7.45 14.31
N VAL A 314 -0.50 7.49 12.98
CA VAL A 314 0.23 8.40 12.12
C VAL A 314 -0.77 9.21 11.29
N ALA A 315 -0.40 10.38 10.78
CA ALA A 315 -1.25 11.16 9.90
C ALA A 315 -1.83 10.28 8.77
N PRO A 316 -3.13 10.39 8.48
CA PRO A 316 -4.09 11.39 8.94
C PRO A 316 -4.85 11.00 10.23
N ALA A 317 -4.58 9.82 10.83
CA ALA A 317 -5.27 9.41 12.07
C ALA A 317 -4.82 10.22 13.30
N LYS A 318 -3.60 10.76 13.24
CA LYS A 318 -3.03 11.71 14.22
C LYS A 318 -2.17 12.73 13.47
N ASN A 319 -2.68 13.94 13.27
CA ASN A 319 -2.13 14.94 12.35
C ASN A 319 -0.74 15.50 12.73
N ASP A 320 -0.28 15.27 13.94
CA ASP A 320 1.01 15.73 14.47
C ASP A 320 2.10 14.65 14.49
N VAL A 321 1.82 13.45 13.95
CA VAL A 321 2.76 12.33 13.87
C VAL A 321 2.93 11.90 12.42
N HIS A 322 4.18 11.84 11.94
CA HIS A 322 4.55 11.47 10.58
C HIS A 322 5.57 10.32 10.58
N MET A 323 6.00 9.86 9.41
CA MET A 323 6.93 8.74 9.28
C MET A 323 8.29 9.03 9.92
N GLU A 324 8.72 10.30 9.94
CA GLU A 324 9.93 10.74 10.64
C GLU A 324 9.87 10.49 12.15
N ASP A 325 8.69 10.60 12.76
CA ASP A 325 8.46 10.32 14.17
C ASP A 325 8.43 8.82 14.46
N VAL A 326 7.83 8.04 13.56
CA VAL A 326 7.85 6.57 13.62
C VAL A 326 9.30 6.07 13.54
N HIS A 327 10.11 6.64 12.65
CA HIS A 327 11.53 6.31 12.54
C HIS A 327 12.28 6.59 13.85
N ARG A 328 12.10 7.78 14.43
CA ARG A 328 12.66 8.17 15.73
C ARG A 328 12.29 7.21 16.86
N ALA A 329 11.09 6.61 16.80
CA ALA A 329 10.59 5.66 17.78
C ALA A 329 11.09 4.21 17.54
N GLY A 330 12.01 4.00 16.56
CA GLY A 330 12.62 2.71 16.23
C GLY A 330 11.99 2.01 15.03
N GLY A 331 11.14 2.73 14.28
CA GLY A 331 10.58 2.25 13.01
C GLY A 331 9.77 0.98 13.11
N ILE A 332 9.74 0.24 12.03
CA ILE A 332 8.93 -0.97 11.89
C ILE A 332 9.41 -2.08 12.81
N MET A 333 10.73 -2.21 13.00
CA MET A 333 11.28 -3.24 13.89
C MET A 333 10.83 -3.06 15.33
N SER A 334 10.65 -1.83 15.81
CA SER A 334 10.12 -1.59 17.16
C SER A 334 8.62 -1.89 17.27
N ILE A 335 7.82 -1.66 16.24
CA ILE A 335 6.40 -2.07 16.23
C ILE A 335 6.29 -3.61 16.24
N LEU A 336 7.08 -4.29 15.40
CA LEU A 336 7.15 -5.76 15.39
C LEU A 336 7.66 -6.30 16.74
N GLY A 337 8.60 -5.63 17.38
CA GLY A 337 9.07 -5.97 18.72
C GLY A 337 7.98 -5.86 19.78
N GLU A 338 7.10 -4.85 19.72
CA GLU A 338 5.93 -4.74 20.60
C GLU A 338 4.90 -5.86 20.32
N LEU A 339 4.66 -6.19 19.04
CA LEU A 339 3.77 -7.29 18.66
C LEU A 339 4.31 -8.64 19.12
N GLU A 340 5.62 -8.87 19.04
CA GLU A 340 6.25 -10.09 19.55
C GLU A 340 6.13 -10.20 21.08
N ARG A 341 6.42 -9.13 21.83
CA ARG A 341 6.24 -9.10 23.29
C ARG A 341 4.81 -9.43 23.72
N ALA A 342 3.84 -9.11 22.86
CA ALA A 342 2.43 -9.43 23.06
C ALA A 342 2.03 -10.84 22.55
N GLY A 343 2.95 -11.59 21.92
CA GLY A 343 2.66 -12.91 21.36
C GLY A 343 1.71 -12.87 20.15
N LEU A 344 1.78 -11.80 19.35
CA LEU A 344 0.85 -11.55 18.24
C LEU A 344 1.43 -11.84 16.85
N ILE A 345 2.73 -12.13 16.75
CA ILE A 345 3.42 -12.46 15.49
C ILE A 345 4.33 -13.69 15.66
N ASP A 346 4.65 -14.34 14.53
CA ASP A 346 5.60 -15.44 14.45
C ASP A 346 6.99 -14.90 14.08
N THR A 347 7.92 -14.95 15.01
CA THR A 347 9.30 -14.48 14.81
C THR A 347 10.28 -15.57 14.39
N SER A 348 9.84 -16.81 14.23
CA SER A 348 10.66 -17.91 13.73
C SER A 348 10.91 -17.85 12.22
N LEU A 349 10.17 -16.98 11.49
CA LEU A 349 10.19 -16.87 10.05
C LEU A 349 11.47 -16.22 9.51
N PRO A 350 11.97 -16.68 8.33
CA PRO A 350 13.16 -16.13 7.72
C PRO A 350 12.92 -14.73 7.14
N THR A 351 14.02 -13.96 7.00
CA THR A 351 14.04 -12.69 6.29
C THR A 351 15.20 -12.65 5.30
N VAL A 352 15.20 -11.70 4.36
CA VAL A 352 16.32 -11.51 3.42
C VAL A 352 17.63 -11.15 4.09
N HIS A 353 17.61 -10.61 5.31
CA HIS A 353 18.78 -10.07 6.01
C HIS A 353 19.13 -10.77 7.34
N ALA A 354 18.29 -11.70 7.79
CA ALA A 354 18.52 -12.47 9.01
C ALA A 354 17.93 -13.88 8.87
N LYS A 355 18.46 -14.81 9.66
CA LYS A 355 17.99 -16.20 9.63
C LYS A 355 16.54 -16.30 10.11
N THR A 356 16.19 -15.51 11.12
CA THR A 356 14.83 -15.41 11.66
C THR A 356 14.47 -13.95 11.93
N LEU A 357 13.17 -13.64 11.99
CA LEU A 357 12.70 -12.34 12.43
C LEU A 357 13.11 -12.05 13.88
N ALA A 358 13.21 -13.06 14.74
CA ALA A 358 13.72 -12.91 16.11
C ALA A 358 15.16 -12.37 16.13
N ASP A 359 16.05 -12.94 15.32
CA ASP A 359 17.44 -12.45 15.18
C ASP A 359 17.47 -10.99 14.67
N ALA A 360 16.55 -10.65 13.78
CA ALA A 360 16.40 -9.28 13.28
C ALA A 360 15.94 -8.31 14.38
N LEU A 361 14.96 -8.70 15.19
CA LEU A 361 14.44 -7.89 16.29
C LEU A 361 15.50 -7.68 17.40
N ASP A 362 16.25 -8.71 17.76
CA ASP A 362 17.35 -8.59 18.73
C ASP A 362 18.40 -7.57 18.31
N ARG A 363 18.62 -7.44 16.99
CA ARG A 363 19.58 -6.49 16.43
C ARG A 363 19.02 -5.09 16.24
N TRP A 364 17.75 -4.95 15.81
CA TRP A 364 17.21 -3.69 15.27
C TRP A 364 16.12 -3.05 16.13
N ASP A 365 15.47 -3.75 17.06
CA ASP A 365 14.52 -3.13 17.99
C ASP A 365 15.29 -2.27 19.01
N ILE A 366 15.01 -0.96 19.03
CA ILE A 366 15.73 0.01 19.89
C ILE A 366 15.57 -0.24 21.39
N THR A 367 14.59 -1.06 21.79
CA THR A 367 14.39 -1.44 23.18
C THR A 367 15.24 -2.64 23.60
N ARG A 368 15.85 -3.35 22.64
CA ARG A 368 16.70 -4.55 22.85
C ARG A 368 18.13 -4.33 22.47
N THR A 369 18.36 -3.67 21.34
CA THR A 369 19.70 -3.52 20.78
C THR A 369 20.64 -2.76 21.70
N THR A 370 21.87 -3.27 21.83
CA THR A 370 22.98 -2.58 22.46
C THR A 370 23.88 -1.84 21.46
N SER A 371 23.55 -1.93 20.16
CA SER A 371 24.34 -1.32 19.08
C SER A 371 24.09 0.17 18.99
N GLU A 372 25.09 0.98 19.32
CA GLU A 372 25.02 2.43 19.16
C GLU A 372 24.83 2.82 17.68
N LYS A 373 25.39 2.05 16.73
CA LYS A 373 25.18 2.26 15.31
C LYS A 373 23.71 2.15 14.90
N VAL A 374 22.97 1.20 15.48
CA VAL A 374 21.52 1.05 15.22
C VAL A 374 20.74 2.17 15.88
N ARG A 375 21.09 2.55 17.10
CA ARG A 375 20.45 3.68 17.79
C ARG A 375 20.68 4.99 17.04
N GLU A 376 21.89 5.21 16.53
CA GLU A 376 22.23 6.37 15.71
C GLU A 376 21.46 6.39 14.38
N PHE A 377 21.30 5.24 13.73
CA PHE A 377 20.48 5.10 12.52
C PHE A 377 19.03 5.60 12.75
N TYR A 378 18.41 5.22 13.86
CA TYR A 378 17.04 5.67 14.17
C TYR A 378 16.95 7.12 14.69
N ARG A 379 18.06 7.81 14.91
CA ARG A 379 18.08 9.25 15.16
C ARG A 379 18.00 10.10 13.90
N ALA A 380 17.94 9.50 12.70
CA ALA A 380 17.78 10.25 11.46
C ALA A 380 16.56 11.18 11.53
N ALA A 381 16.77 12.46 11.28
CA ALA A 381 15.79 13.53 11.44
C ALA A 381 15.54 14.24 10.12
N PRO A 382 14.39 14.94 9.94
CA PRO A 382 14.14 15.77 8.77
C PRO A 382 15.12 16.95 8.71
N GLY A 383 15.58 17.28 7.49
CA GLY A 383 16.45 18.45 7.25
C GLY A 383 15.70 19.77 7.25
N GLY A 384 14.40 19.75 6.98
CA GLY A 384 13.53 20.91 6.96
C GLY A 384 13.75 21.84 5.76
N VAL A 385 14.43 21.37 4.71
CA VAL A 385 14.74 22.13 3.50
C VAL A 385 14.08 21.47 2.29
N PRO A 386 13.26 22.19 1.51
CA PRO A 386 12.65 21.62 0.29
C PRO A 386 13.71 21.15 -0.71
N THR A 387 13.60 19.89 -1.15
CA THR A 387 14.56 19.28 -2.09
C THR A 387 13.99 18.05 -2.80
N GLN A 388 14.44 17.81 -4.05
CA GLN A 388 14.19 16.56 -4.79
C GLN A 388 15.42 15.65 -4.82
N VAL A 389 16.49 15.98 -4.08
CA VAL A 389 17.75 15.24 -4.11
C VAL A 389 17.78 14.20 -3.00
N ALA A 390 17.93 12.93 -3.37
CA ALA A 390 18.12 11.84 -2.43
C ALA A 390 19.39 12.05 -1.57
N PHE A 391 19.34 11.61 -0.31
CA PHE A 391 20.50 11.56 0.59
C PHE A 391 21.19 12.90 0.83
N SER A 392 20.47 14.03 0.60
CA SER A 392 21.03 15.38 0.59
C SER A 392 21.23 16.00 1.97
N GLN A 393 20.83 15.33 3.04
CA GLN A 393 20.92 15.84 4.40
C GLN A 393 21.25 14.73 5.42
N SER A 394 21.73 15.12 6.62
CA SER A 394 22.17 14.22 7.69
C SER A 394 21.77 14.69 9.09
N ALA A 395 20.65 15.41 9.21
CA ALA A 395 20.15 15.90 10.49
C ALA A 395 19.83 14.72 11.44
N ARG A 396 19.99 14.97 12.75
CA ARG A 396 19.77 13.95 13.79
C ARG A 396 18.90 14.50 14.91
N TRP A 397 18.02 13.64 15.43
CA TRP A 397 17.37 13.87 16.70
C TRP A 397 18.40 13.74 17.85
N GLU A 398 18.25 14.55 18.87
CA GLU A 398 19.09 14.44 20.08
C GLU A 398 18.83 13.12 20.79
N GLU A 399 17.55 12.70 20.87
CA GLU A 399 17.11 11.49 21.58
C GLU A 399 16.11 10.69 20.75
N LEU A 400 16.10 9.36 20.95
CA LEU A 400 15.06 8.46 20.45
C LEU A 400 13.79 8.61 21.27
N ASP A 401 12.65 8.32 20.67
CA ASP A 401 11.40 8.10 21.40
C ASP A 401 11.33 6.63 21.84
N THR A 402 11.61 6.40 23.12
CA THR A 402 11.53 5.08 23.76
C THR A 402 10.33 4.95 24.69
N ASP A 403 9.46 5.96 24.77
CA ASP A 403 8.24 5.93 25.57
C ASP A 403 7.20 4.99 24.92
N ARG A 404 6.91 3.89 25.60
CA ARG A 404 5.93 2.88 25.17
C ARG A 404 4.57 3.01 25.86
N GLU A 405 4.38 4.04 26.67
CA GLU A 405 3.10 4.34 27.33
C GLU A 405 2.34 5.47 26.60
N THR A 406 3.01 6.56 26.29
CA THR A 406 2.41 7.76 25.70
C THR A 406 3.04 8.20 24.36
N GLY A 407 4.16 7.60 23.97
CA GLY A 407 4.94 7.91 22.78
C GLY A 407 4.25 7.59 21.46
N VAL A 408 5.03 7.66 20.40
CA VAL A 408 4.59 7.40 19.02
C VAL A 408 4.25 5.92 18.82
N ILE A 409 5.12 5.03 19.27
CA ILE A 409 4.88 3.58 19.30
C ILE A 409 4.59 3.18 20.72
N ARG A 410 3.42 2.56 20.95
CA ARG A 410 2.97 2.15 22.27
C ARG A 410 3.04 0.64 22.46
N SER A 411 3.16 0.21 23.70
CA SER A 411 3.06 -1.21 24.05
C SER A 411 1.62 -1.71 23.96
N ALA A 412 1.45 -3.03 23.89
CA ALA A 412 0.13 -3.66 23.89
C ALA A 412 -0.63 -3.47 25.22
N SER A 413 0.05 -3.09 26.32
CA SER A 413 -0.59 -2.70 27.58
C SER A 413 -1.12 -1.25 27.58
N HIS A 414 -0.63 -0.39 26.69
CA HIS A 414 -1.01 1.03 26.58
C HIS A 414 -1.44 1.42 25.14
N PRO A 415 -2.23 0.60 24.44
CA PRO A 415 -2.56 0.86 23.05
C PRO A 415 -3.42 2.12 22.88
N PHE A 416 -3.43 2.66 21.67
CA PHE A 416 -4.40 3.72 21.32
C PHE A 416 -5.84 3.21 21.33
N SER A 417 -6.04 1.95 20.93
CA SER A 417 -7.30 1.22 21.05
C SER A 417 -7.01 -0.28 21.17
N LYS A 418 -7.87 -0.99 21.90
CA LYS A 418 -7.76 -2.45 22.05
C LYS A 418 -8.10 -3.19 20.76
N ASP A 419 -9.05 -2.66 19.98
CA ASP A 419 -9.32 -3.08 18.62
C ASP A 419 -8.29 -2.46 17.69
N GLY A 420 -7.93 -3.18 16.64
CA GLY A 420 -6.97 -2.75 15.65
C GLY A 420 -7.39 -1.50 14.87
N GLY A 421 -6.46 -0.93 14.13
CA GLY A 421 -6.70 0.25 13.28
C GLY A 421 -7.52 -0.03 12.02
N LEU A 422 -7.78 -1.31 11.69
CA LEU A 422 -8.60 -1.78 10.57
C LEU A 422 -9.58 -2.83 11.04
N ALA A 423 -10.75 -2.91 10.40
CA ALA A 423 -11.74 -3.96 10.66
C ALA A 423 -12.43 -4.42 9.38
N VAL A 424 -12.74 -5.71 9.30
CA VAL A 424 -13.58 -6.30 8.25
C VAL A 424 -15.00 -6.40 8.78
N LEU A 425 -15.98 -5.98 7.98
CA LEU A 425 -17.40 -6.18 8.30
C LEU A 425 -18.02 -7.14 7.31
N PHE A 426 -18.95 -7.95 7.79
CA PHE A 426 -19.75 -8.90 7.01
C PHE A 426 -21.23 -8.66 7.21
N GLY A 427 -22.05 -9.11 6.29
CA GLY A 427 -23.51 -9.03 6.38
C GLY A 427 -24.16 -9.18 5.01
N ASN A 428 -25.47 -8.97 4.93
CA ASN A 428 -26.17 -9.13 3.66
C ASN A 428 -25.67 -8.12 2.60
N LEU A 429 -25.24 -6.92 3.02
CA LEU A 429 -24.71 -5.90 2.12
C LEU A 429 -23.29 -6.25 1.59
N ALA A 430 -22.50 -6.98 2.37
CA ALA A 430 -21.15 -7.38 2.05
C ALA A 430 -20.87 -8.83 2.48
N PRO A 431 -21.47 -9.85 1.84
CA PRO A 431 -21.29 -11.25 2.26
C PRO A 431 -19.86 -11.76 2.09
N GLU A 432 -19.08 -11.20 1.17
CA GLU A 432 -17.65 -11.51 1.00
C GLU A 432 -16.75 -10.56 1.80
N GLY A 433 -17.32 -9.59 2.50
CA GLY A 433 -16.64 -8.63 3.35
C GLY A 433 -16.51 -7.24 2.74
N CYS A 434 -16.25 -6.29 3.62
CA CYS A 434 -15.84 -4.92 3.33
C CYS A 434 -14.87 -4.45 4.41
N ILE A 435 -14.20 -3.32 4.19
CA ILE A 435 -13.12 -2.85 5.07
C ILE A 435 -13.40 -1.44 5.60
N VAL A 436 -13.05 -1.20 6.86
CA VAL A 436 -13.11 0.12 7.50
C VAL A 436 -11.80 0.41 8.24
N LYS A 437 -11.28 1.64 8.09
CA LYS A 437 -10.16 2.14 8.87
C LYS A 437 -10.68 2.68 10.23
N THR A 438 -10.73 1.82 11.23
CA THR A 438 -11.26 2.12 12.55
C THR A 438 -10.44 3.16 13.32
N ALA A 439 -9.14 3.23 13.06
CA ALA A 439 -8.25 4.23 13.65
C ALA A 439 -8.69 5.69 13.39
N GLY A 440 -9.47 5.92 12.33
CA GLY A 440 -9.99 7.24 11.93
C GLY A 440 -11.48 7.48 12.26
N VAL A 441 -12.16 6.53 12.90
CA VAL A 441 -13.59 6.61 13.24
C VAL A 441 -13.76 7.16 14.66
N ASP A 442 -14.70 8.10 14.84
CA ASP A 442 -15.06 8.61 16.16
C ASP A 442 -15.85 7.52 16.93
N GLU A 443 -15.54 7.35 18.22
CA GLU A 443 -16.15 6.31 19.06
C GLU A 443 -17.69 6.42 19.12
N SER A 444 -18.25 7.61 18.96
CA SER A 444 -19.71 7.85 19.02
C SER A 444 -20.48 7.26 17.82
N ILE A 445 -19.79 6.90 16.74
CA ILE A 445 -20.39 6.37 15.50
C ILE A 445 -19.85 4.98 15.11
N LEU A 446 -19.26 4.25 16.04
CA LEU A 446 -18.85 2.85 15.81
C LEU A 446 -20.06 1.94 15.53
N THR A 447 -21.23 2.26 16.06
CA THR A 447 -22.52 1.71 15.65
C THR A 447 -23.35 2.83 15.05
N PHE A 448 -23.75 2.69 13.80
CA PHE A 448 -24.46 3.72 13.06
C PHE A 448 -25.62 3.13 12.26
N ARG A 449 -26.80 3.65 12.48
CA ARG A 449 -28.02 3.29 11.74
C ARG A 449 -28.55 4.53 11.03
N GLY A 450 -28.59 4.48 9.70
CA GLY A 450 -28.95 5.66 8.91
C GLY A 450 -29.70 5.29 7.63
N THR A 451 -30.16 6.33 6.92
CA THR A 451 -30.85 6.19 5.65
C THR A 451 -29.88 6.39 4.48
N ALA A 452 -29.96 5.53 3.47
CA ALA A 452 -29.12 5.58 2.28
C ALA A 452 -29.40 6.82 1.43
N ARG A 453 -28.33 7.45 0.96
CA ARG A 453 -28.31 8.45 -0.12
C ARG A 453 -27.44 7.93 -1.26
N VAL A 454 -28.05 7.46 -2.35
CA VAL A 454 -27.35 6.71 -3.40
C VAL A 454 -26.85 7.62 -4.51
N PHE A 455 -25.57 7.41 -4.90
CA PHE A 455 -24.91 8.01 -6.05
C PHE A 455 -24.24 6.93 -6.90
N GLU A 456 -24.29 7.06 -8.23
CA GLU A 456 -23.75 6.08 -9.18
C GLU A 456 -22.35 6.43 -9.71
N SER A 457 -21.69 7.41 -9.09
CA SER A 457 -20.28 7.75 -9.34
C SER A 457 -19.74 8.63 -8.21
N GLN A 458 -18.39 8.70 -8.11
CA GLN A 458 -17.72 9.65 -7.23
C GLN A 458 -18.10 11.10 -7.53
N ASP A 459 -18.17 11.47 -8.81
CA ASP A 459 -18.46 12.85 -9.25
C ASP A 459 -19.87 13.28 -8.84
N ALA A 460 -20.85 12.37 -8.98
CA ALA A 460 -22.20 12.59 -8.51
C ALA A 460 -22.25 12.76 -6.99
N ALA A 461 -21.50 11.94 -6.24
CA ALA A 461 -21.41 12.06 -4.77
C ALA A 461 -20.76 13.37 -4.34
N VAL A 462 -19.65 13.77 -4.97
CA VAL A 462 -18.98 15.06 -4.73
C VAL A 462 -19.94 16.21 -4.97
N SER A 463 -20.61 16.23 -6.13
CA SER A 463 -21.59 17.28 -6.48
C SER A 463 -22.76 17.32 -5.49
N GLY A 464 -23.25 16.15 -5.06
CA GLY A 464 -24.33 16.04 -4.07
C GLY A 464 -23.94 16.54 -2.69
N ILE A 465 -22.73 16.23 -2.21
CA ILE A 465 -22.21 16.68 -0.91
C ILE A 465 -22.02 18.20 -0.93
N LEU A 466 -21.32 18.74 -1.94
CA LEU A 466 -21.08 20.18 -2.07
C LEU A 466 -22.40 20.95 -2.27
N GLY A 467 -23.36 20.37 -3.01
CA GLY A 467 -24.71 20.91 -3.22
C GLY A 467 -25.67 20.75 -2.01
N ASN A 468 -25.17 20.32 -0.85
CA ASN A 468 -25.95 20.12 0.38
C ASN A 468 -27.14 19.15 0.25
N GLN A 469 -27.05 18.17 -0.65
CA GLN A 469 -28.06 17.10 -0.80
C GLN A 469 -27.95 16.04 0.29
N VAL A 470 -26.77 15.89 0.92
CA VAL A 470 -26.52 14.96 2.01
C VAL A 470 -26.86 15.63 3.35
N LYS A 471 -27.56 14.93 4.23
CA LYS A 471 -27.99 15.41 5.55
C LYS A 471 -27.38 14.59 6.67
N ALA A 472 -27.29 15.16 7.86
CA ALA A 472 -26.91 14.42 9.07
C ALA A 472 -27.84 13.21 9.29
N GLY A 473 -27.26 12.06 9.64
CA GLY A 473 -27.97 10.79 9.80
C GLY A 473 -28.06 9.95 8.51
N GLU A 474 -27.59 10.47 7.39
CA GLU A 474 -27.58 9.72 6.13
C GLU A 474 -26.29 8.90 5.95
N ILE A 475 -26.42 7.84 5.18
CA ILE A 475 -25.33 6.97 4.70
C ILE A 475 -25.17 7.20 3.20
N VAL A 476 -24.08 7.82 2.80
CA VAL A 476 -23.75 8.05 1.39
C VAL A 476 -23.33 6.73 0.78
N ILE A 477 -24.04 6.28 -0.26
CA ILE A 477 -23.69 5.09 -1.05
C ILE A 477 -23.11 5.57 -2.38
N VAL A 478 -21.86 5.16 -2.66
CA VAL A 478 -21.22 5.37 -3.97
C VAL A 478 -20.98 4.00 -4.58
N ARG A 479 -21.69 3.67 -5.65
CA ARG A 479 -21.66 2.35 -6.28
C ARG A 479 -21.18 2.39 -7.73
N TYR A 480 -20.83 1.23 -8.27
CA TYR A 480 -20.20 1.08 -9.59
C TYR A 480 -18.82 1.73 -9.69
N GLU A 481 -18.12 1.82 -8.59
CA GLU A 481 -16.71 2.29 -8.54
C GLU A 481 -15.75 1.15 -8.15
N GLY A 482 -16.23 -0.10 -8.18
CA GLY A 482 -15.43 -1.30 -7.92
C GLY A 482 -14.45 -1.65 -9.06
N PRO A 483 -13.72 -2.78 -8.92
CA PRO A 483 -12.74 -3.23 -9.92
C PRO A 483 -13.30 -3.34 -11.33
N LYS A 484 -14.50 -3.90 -11.50
CA LYS A 484 -15.18 -4.06 -12.79
C LYS A 484 -16.04 -2.85 -13.14
N GLY A 485 -16.81 -2.36 -12.17
CA GLY A 485 -17.81 -1.31 -12.38
C GLY A 485 -17.21 0.06 -12.61
N GLY A 486 -16.05 0.35 -12.04
CA GLY A 486 -15.33 1.60 -12.18
C GLY A 486 -14.97 1.97 -13.64
N PRO A 487 -14.33 1.10 -14.44
CA PRO A 487 -13.41 0.06 -14.01
C PRO A 487 -12.12 0.65 -13.46
N GLY A 488 -11.40 -0.15 -12.68
CA GLY A 488 -10.12 0.26 -12.08
C GLY A 488 -10.24 0.68 -10.62
N MET A 489 -11.42 0.57 -10.03
CA MET A 489 -11.67 0.76 -8.59
C MET A 489 -11.13 2.12 -8.10
N GLN A 490 -11.75 3.18 -8.57
CA GLN A 490 -11.35 4.56 -8.26
C GLN A 490 -11.19 4.78 -6.74
N GLU A 491 -10.06 5.39 -6.37
CA GLU A 491 -9.80 5.75 -4.98
C GLU A 491 -10.49 7.06 -4.62
N MET A 492 -11.26 7.05 -3.54
CA MET A 492 -12.09 8.18 -3.13
C MET A 492 -11.52 8.86 -1.89
N LEU A 493 -10.98 10.07 -2.06
CA LEU A 493 -10.58 10.95 -0.97
C LEU A 493 -11.51 12.17 -0.87
N TYR A 494 -11.88 12.75 -2.02
CA TYR A 494 -12.70 13.97 -2.07
C TYR A 494 -14.07 13.83 -1.38
N PRO A 495 -14.88 12.78 -1.59
CA PRO A 495 -16.15 12.66 -0.88
C PRO A 495 -16.01 12.67 0.65
N THR A 496 -14.98 11.98 1.18
CA THR A 496 -14.73 11.94 2.63
C THR A 496 -14.22 13.27 3.16
N SER A 497 -13.34 13.94 2.41
CA SER A 497 -12.82 15.26 2.75
C SER A 497 -13.93 16.32 2.76
N TYR A 498 -14.86 16.27 1.80
CA TYR A 498 -15.98 17.22 1.71
C TYR A 498 -17.06 16.95 2.76
N LEU A 499 -17.33 15.70 3.13
CA LEU A 499 -18.17 15.42 4.30
C LEU A 499 -17.59 16.04 5.57
N LYS A 500 -16.26 15.95 5.74
CA LYS A 500 -15.56 16.57 6.87
C LYS A 500 -15.65 18.10 6.83
N SER A 501 -15.39 18.74 5.69
CA SER A 501 -15.46 20.20 5.52
C SER A 501 -16.87 20.75 5.75
N LYS A 502 -17.90 19.99 5.38
CA LYS A 502 -19.32 20.34 5.63
C LYS A 502 -19.78 20.06 7.07
N GLY A 503 -18.89 19.61 7.96
CA GLY A 503 -19.23 19.28 9.35
C GLY A 503 -20.01 17.96 9.51
N LEU A 504 -20.10 17.14 8.46
CA LEU A 504 -20.87 15.89 8.46
C LEU A 504 -20.03 14.66 8.84
N GLY A 505 -18.72 14.79 9.07
CA GLY A 505 -17.80 13.68 9.30
C GLY A 505 -18.08 12.82 10.53
N LYS A 506 -18.87 13.33 11.50
CA LYS A 506 -19.29 12.59 12.71
C LYS A 506 -20.78 12.23 12.71
N THR A 507 -21.52 12.59 11.66
CA THR A 507 -22.98 12.43 11.60
C THR A 507 -23.45 11.72 10.34
N CYS A 508 -22.53 11.35 9.45
CA CYS A 508 -22.77 10.58 8.24
C CYS A 508 -21.78 9.44 8.14
N ALA A 509 -22.16 8.40 7.40
CA ALA A 509 -21.25 7.35 6.95
C ALA A 509 -21.14 7.40 5.42
N LEU A 510 -20.08 6.79 4.86
CA LEU A 510 -19.93 6.59 3.43
C LEU A 510 -19.59 5.11 3.16
N ILE A 511 -20.33 4.48 2.24
CA ILE A 511 -20.14 3.08 1.84
C ILE A 511 -19.93 3.02 0.32
N THR A 512 -18.97 2.21 -0.13
CA THR A 512 -18.67 2.05 -1.56
C THR A 512 -18.15 0.67 -1.90
N ASP A 513 -18.41 0.23 -3.14
CA ASP A 513 -17.73 -0.91 -3.75
C ASP A 513 -16.35 -0.53 -4.35
N GLY A 514 -16.05 0.77 -4.40
CA GLY A 514 -14.73 1.30 -4.66
C GLY A 514 -13.79 1.22 -3.46
N ARG A 515 -12.76 2.05 -3.44
CA ARG A 515 -11.75 2.08 -2.37
C ARG A 515 -11.51 3.51 -1.86
N PHE A 516 -10.96 3.60 -0.66
CA PHE A 516 -10.58 4.87 -0.07
C PHE A 516 -9.07 5.06 -0.07
N SER A 517 -8.64 6.31 -0.09
CA SER A 517 -7.27 6.68 0.21
C SER A 517 -6.92 6.36 1.65
N GLY A 518 -5.65 6.06 1.92
CA GLY A 518 -5.11 6.02 3.28
C GLY A 518 -5.34 7.32 4.06
N GLY A 519 -5.56 8.44 3.35
CA GLY A 519 -5.91 9.75 3.88
C GLY A 519 -7.37 9.94 4.31
N SER A 520 -8.25 8.99 4.03
CA SER A 520 -9.66 9.08 4.39
C SER A 520 -9.87 9.01 5.90
N SER A 521 -10.83 9.78 6.41
CA SER A 521 -11.22 9.84 7.82
C SER A 521 -12.75 9.78 7.94
N GLY A 522 -13.25 9.56 9.16
CA GLY A 522 -14.68 9.34 9.43
C GLY A 522 -15.11 7.91 9.15
N LEU A 523 -16.41 7.63 9.24
CA LEU A 523 -16.98 6.31 9.05
C LEU A 523 -17.09 6.01 7.54
N SER A 524 -15.97 5.54 6.96
CA SER A 524 -15.82 5.26 5.54
C SER A 524 -15.54 3.77 5.33
N ILE A 525 -16.48 3.08 4.66
CA ILE A 525 -16.48 1.63 4.44
C ILE A 525 -16.33 1.38 2.94
N GLY A 526 -15.21 0.79 2.55
CA GLY A 526 -14.87 0.46 1.16
C GLY A 526 -14.82 -1.03 0.89
N HIS A 527 -14.51 -1.36 -0.37
CA HIS A 527 -14.33 -2.74 -0.83
C HIS A 527 -15.55 -3.63 -0.64
N VAL A 528 -16.76 -3.06 -0.65
CA VAL A 528 -17.99 -3.86 -0.51
C VAL A 528 -18.00 -4.94 -1.59
N SER A 529 -18.04 -6.19 -1.15
CA SER A 529 -17.95 -7.35 -2.03
C SER A 529 -19.11 -8.34 -1.78
N PRO A 530 -19.76 -8.81 -2.86
CA PRO A 530 -19.54 -8.48 -4.27
C PRO A 530 -19.88 -7.02 -4.62
N GLU A 531 -19.17 -6.43 -5.62
CA GLU A 531 -19.46 -5.09 -6.13
C GLU A 531 -20.79 -5.01 -6.88
N ALA A 532 -21.33 -3.81 -7.07
CA ALA A 532 -22.60 -3.61 -7.80
C ALA A 532 -22.56 -4.20 -9.22
N ALA A 533 -21.44 -4.08 -9.93
CA ALA A 533 -21.26 -4.61 -11.29
C ALA A 533 -21.21 -6.15 -11.36
N GLU A 534 -21.02 -6.83 -10.21
CA GLU A 534 -21.08 -8.29 -10.07
C GLU A 534 -22.44 -8.79 -9.54
N GLY A 535 -23.45 -7.93 -9.44
CA GLY A 535 -24.75 -8.27 -8.90
C GLY A 535 -24.81 -8.23 -7.36
N GLY A 536 -23.84 -7.59 -6.71
CA GLY A 536 -23.83 -7.37 -5.27
C GLY A 536 -25.04 -6.55 -4.80
N LEU A 537 -25.45 -6.77 -3.54
CA LEU A 537 -26.64 -6.14 -2.98
C LEU A 537 -26.56 -4.61 -2.94
N ILE A 538 -25.33 -4.06 -2.89
CA ILE A 538 -25.09 -2.60 -2.98
C ILE A 538 -25.71 -2.01 -4.27
N GLY A 539 -25.78 -2.78 -5.37
CA GLY A 539 -26.43 -2.39 -6.62
C GLY A 539 -27.94 -2.24 -6.54
N LEU A 540 -28.57 -2.81 -5.51
CA LEU A 540 -30.03 -2.80 -5.30
C LEU A 540 -30.48 -1.82 -4.21
N VAL A 541 -29.55 -1.15 -3.52
CA VAL A 541 -29.87 -0.13 -2.52
C VAL A 541 -30.54 1.05 -3.18
N GLU A 542 -31.64 1.54 -2.59
CA GLU A 542 -32.36 2.72 -3.01
C GLU A 542 -32.23 3.85 -1.98
N THR A 543 -32.31 5.10 -2.43
CA THR A 543 -32.32 6.25 -1.52
C THR A 543 -33.51 6.16 -0.58
N GLY A 544 -33.26 6.24 0.73
CA GLY A 544 -34.26 6.08 1.78
C GLY A 544 -34.23 4.72 2.48
N ASP A 545 -33.55 3.71 1.94
CA ASP A 545 -33.35 2.43 2.62
C ASP A 545 -32.56 2.59 3.92
N THR A 546 -32.86 1.79 4.92
CA THR A 546 -32.13 1.78 6.18
C THR A 546 -30.95 0.82 6.14
N ILE A 547 -29.79 1.26 6.61
CA ILE A 547 -28.59 0.44 6.76
C ILE A 547 -28.09 0.51 8.19
N LEU A 548 -27.73 -0.63 8.76
CA LEU A 548 -27.06 -0.77 10.04
C LEU A 548 -25.59 -1.11 9.86
N ILE A 549 -24.72 -0.28 10.41
CA ILE A 549 -23.27 -0.51 10.53
C ILE A 549 -22.99 -0.78 12.01
N ASP A 550 -22.33 -1.87 12.33
CA ASP A 550 -21.98 -2.26 13.71
C ASP A 550 -20.54 -2.77 13.72
N ILE A 551 -19.57 -1.87 13.89
CA ILE A 551 -18.15 -2.19 13.91
C ILE A 551 -17.79 -3.12 15.06
N PRO A 552 -18.26 -2.91 16.32
CA PRO A 552 -18.00 -3.84 17.41
C PRO A 552 -18.39 -5.28 17.11
N ASN A 553 -19.53 -5.49 16.47
CA ASN A 553 -20.02 -6.83 16.09
C ASN A 553 -19.59 -7.26 14.69
N ARG A 554 -18.77 -6.45 13.99
CA ARG A 554 -18.31 -6.73 12.63
C ARG A 554 -19.43 -6.95 11.62
N ALA A 555 -20.50 -6.17 11.72
CA ALA A 555 -21.71 -6.35 10.91
C ALA A 555 -22.05 -5.14 10.06
N ILE A 556 -22.57 -5.40 8.85
CA ILE A 556 -23.12 -4.39 7.94
C ILE A 556 -24.34 -4.95 7.22
N ASN A 557 -25.52 -4.38 7.47
CA ASN A 557 -26.76 -4.94 6.95
C ASN A 557 -27.66 -3.86 6.35
N LEU A 558 -28.20 -4.17 5.18
CA LEU A 558 -29.33 -3.49 4.57
C LEU A 558 -30.62 -4.03 5.19
N GLU A 559 -31.38 -3.16 5.85
CA GLU A 559 -32.64 -3.51 6.54
C GLU A 559 -33.83 -3.31 5.60
N VAL A 560 -33.90 -4.14 4.57
CA VAL A 560 -35.01 -4.21 3.60
C VAL A 560 -35.48 -5.65 3.51
N GLU A 561 -36.79 -5.86 3.45
CA GLU A 561 -37.39 -7.20 3.39
C GLU A 561 -36.91 -7.98 2.17
N ASP A 562 -36.63 -9.27 2.36
CA ASP A 562 -36.11 -10.15 1.30
C ASP A 562 -37.01 -10.20 0.05
N ALA A 563 -38.33 -10.11 0.23
CA ALA A 563 -39.28 -10.07 -0.89
C ALA A 563 -39.10 -8.83 -1.77
N VAL A 564 -38.83 -7.65 -1.15
CA VAL A 564 -38.55 -6.39 -1.87
C VAL A 564 -37.22 -6.47 -2.59
N LEU A 565 -36.20 -7.05 -1.96
CA LEU A 565 -34.90 -7.26 -2.58
C LEU A 565 -34.97 -8.21 -3.77
N ALA A 566 -35.76 -9.26 -3.67
CA ALA A 566 -36.00 -10.19 -4.78
C ALA A 566 -36.72 -9.51 -5.97
N GLU A 567 -37.71 -8.64 -5.70
CA GLU A 567 -38.38 -7.83 -6.73
C GLU A 567 -37.41 -6.87 -7.42
N ARG A 568 -36.59 -6.13 -6.63
CA ARG A 568 -35.57 -5.24 -7.19
C ARG A 568 -34.55 -5.98 -8.04
N ARG A 569 -34.12 -7.16 -7.61
CA ARG A 569 -33.20 -8.04 -8.37
C ARG A 569 -33.80 -8.45 -9.70
N ALA A 570 -35.04 -8.95 -9.68
CA ALA A 570 -35.74 -9.32 -10.91
C ALA A 570 -35.90 -8.15 -11.87
N ALA A 571 -36.24 -6.95 -11.36
CA ALA A 571 -36.32 -5.71 -12.15
C ALA A 571 -34.96 -5.29 -12.71
N MET A 572 -33.86 -5.48 -11.96
CA MET A 572 -32.51 -5.19 -12.43
C MET A 572 -32.09 -6.16 -13.54
N GLU A 573 -32.32 -7.46 -13.37
CA GLU A 573 -31.97 -8.49 -14.34
C GLU A 573 -32.80 -8.38 -15.64
N ALA A 574 -34.02 -7.92 -15.54
CA ALA A 574 -34.88 -7.64 -16.70
C ALA A 574 -34.32 -6.54 -17.65
N LYS A 575 -33.36 -5.73 -17.19
CA LYS A 575 -32.67 -4.75 -18.03
C LYS A 575 -31.71 -5.39 -19.05
N GLY A 576 -31.46 -6.70 -18.97
CA GLY A 576 -30.59 -7.44 -19.88
C GLY A 576 -29.15 -6.90 -19.89
N SER A 577 -28.64 -6.51 -21.04
CA SER A 577 -27.25 -6.00 -21.16
C SER A 577 -26.99 -4.66 -20.45
N ALA A 578 -28.04 -3.95 -20.03
CA ALA A 578 -27.96 -2.73 -19.23
C ALA A 578 -28.04 -3.02 -17.72
N ALA A 579 -28.27 -4.28 -17.32
CA ALA A 579 -28.28 -4.67 -15.92
C ALA A 579 -26.90 -4.47 -15.28
N TRP A 580 -26.91 -4.14 -13.98
CA TRP A 580 -25.70 -3.99 -13.18
C TRP A 580 -24.69 -2.96 -13.72
N LYS A 581 -25.21 -1.91 -14.37
CA LYS A 581 -24.45 -0.79 -14.89
C LYS A 581 -25.06 0.53 -14.41
N PRO A 582 -24.25 1.60 -14.25
CA PRO A 582 -24.77 2.91 -13.90
C PRO A 582 -25.69 3.44 -15.01
N ALA A 583 -26.81 4.07 -14.63
CA ALA A 583 -27.81 4.54 -15.57
C ALA A 583 -27.37 5.80 -16.35
N ASN A 584 -26.67 6.72 -15.68
CA ASN A 584 -26.36 8.06 -16.20
C ASN A 584 -24.92 8.46 -15.90
N ARG A 585 -23.94 7.67 -16.37
CA ARG A 585 -22.53 8.00 -16.21
C ARG A 585 -21.84 8.14 -17.56
N ASP A 586 -21.39 9.36 -17.87
CA ASP A 586 -20.55 9.64 -19.04
C ASP A 586 -19.07 9.44 -18.68
N ARG A 587 -18.57 8.22 -18.88
CA ARG A 587 -17.17 7.85 -18.62
C ARG A 587 -16.61 7.09 -19.82
N LYS A 588 -15.50 7.59 -20.37
CA LYS A 588 -14.78 6.90 -21.46
C LYS A 588 -13.86 5.84 -20.87
N VAL A 589 -14.18 4.58 -21.14
CA VAL A 589 -13.38 3.42 -20.72
C VAL A 589 -12.42 3.06 -21.86
N SER A 590 -11.11 3.23 -21.61
CA SER A 590 -10.06 2.88 -22.59
C SER A 590 -9.94 1.36 -22.78
N PRO A 591 -9.32 0.89 -23.89
CA PRO A 591 -9.05 -0.54 -24.07
C PRO A 591 -8.26 -1.18 -22.91
N ALA A 592 -7.31 -0.46 -22.32
CA ALA A 592 -6.54 -0.96 -21.16
C ALA A 592 -7.45 -1.22 -19.94
N LEU A 593 -8.37 -0.29 -19.65
CA LEU A 593 -9.33 -0.45 -18.55
C LEU A 593 -10.36 -1.53 -18.83
N GLN A 594 -10.81 -1.68 -20.11
CA GLN A 594 -11.70 -2.76 -20.52
C GLN A 594 -11.04 -4.13 -20.32
N ALA A 595 -9.77 -4.27 -20.71
CA ALA A 595 -9.02 -5.51 -20.52
C ALA A 595 -8.85 -5.85 -19.02
N TYR A 596 -8.57 -4.85 -18.19
CA TYR A 596 -8.52 -5.05 -16.74
C TYR A 596 -9.88 -5.53 -16.19
N ALA A 597 -10.96 -4.81 -16.49
CA ALA A 597 -12.31 -5.14 -16.00
C ALA A 597 -12.78 -6.55 -16.39
N ALA A 598 -12.41 -7.02 -17.61
CA ALA A 598 -12.80 -8.33 -18.11
C ALA A 598 -12.15 -9.49 -17.34
N LEU A 599 -10.98 -9.28 -16.74
CA LEU A 599 -10.17 -10.33 -16.12
C LEU A 599 -10.06 -10.19 -14.60
N THR A 600 -10.46 -9.05 -14.03
CA THR A 600 -10.26 -8.78 -12.60
C THR A 600 -11.25 -9.54 -11.72
N THR A 601 -10.81 -9.92 -10.53
CA THR A 601 -11.68 -10.36 -9.42
C THR A 601 -12.24 -9.16 -8.66
N ASN A 602 -13.14 -9.38 -7.71
CA ASN A 602 -13.59 -8.33 -6.80
C ASN A 602 -12.57 -8.03 -5.70
N ALA A 603 -12.88 -7.05 -4.87
CA ALA A 603 -12.00 -6.55 -3.83
C ALA A 603 -11.67 -7.58 -2.74
N ALA A 604 -12.61 -8.47 -2.38
CA ALA A 604 -12.39 -9.54 -1.40
C ALA A 604 -11.33 -10.56 -1.84
N ARG A 605 -10.98 -10.56 -3.13
CA ARG A 605 -9.91 -11.37 -3.73
C ARG A 605 -8.71 -10.52 -4.20
N GLY A 606 -8.58 -9.29 -3.71
CA GLY A 606 -7.48 -8.40 -4.04
C GLY A 606 -7.61 -7.64 -5.35
N ALA A 607 -8.76 -7.69 -6.04
CA ALA A 607 -8.99 -7.03 -7.35
C ALA A 607 -7.85 -7.33 -8.35
N VAL A 608 -7.44 -8.58 -8.42
CA VAL A 608 -6.32 -9.10 -9.23
C VAL A 608 -6.84 -9.76 -10.49
N ARG A 609 -6.07 -9.75 -11.57
CA ARG A 609 -6.44 -10.50 -12.78
C ARG A 609 -6.43 -12.01 -12.51
N ASP A 610 -7.47 -12.67 -12.93
CA ASP A 610 -7.61 -14.13 -12.84
C ASP A 610 -8.08 -14.68 -14.18
N LEU A 611 -7.20 -15.41 -14.87
CA LEU A 611 -7.49 -15.98 -16.19
C LEU A 611 -8.65 -16.99 -16.16
N ARG A 612 -8.94 -17.58 -15.00
CA ARG A 612 -10.11 -18.45 -14.81
C ARG A 612 -11.44 -17.71 -15.07
N GLN A 613 -11.43 -16.37 -15.11
CA GLN A 613 -12.60 -15.58 -15.54
C GLN A 613 -12.96 -15.83 -17.02
N LEU A 614 -12.03 -16.33 -17.85
CA LEU A 614 -12.25 -16.64 -19.26
C LEU A 614 -12.92 -18.02 -19.46
N GLU A 615 -12.92 -18.87 -18.45
CA GLU A 615 -13.46 -20.23 -18.48
C GLU A 615 -14.95 -20.29 -18.08
N ARG A 616 -15.56 -19.13 -17.79
CA ARG A 616 -16.95 -18.99 -17.35
C ARG A 616 -17.92 -18.61 -18.45
#